data_be0496e41e4c72eab51f1dbd68577a1e
#
_entry.id   be0496e41e4c72eab51f1dbd68577a1e
#
_cell.length_a   1.000
_cell.length_b   1.000
_cell.length_c   1.000
_cell.angle_alpha   90.00
_cell.angle_beta   90.00
_cell.angle_gamma   90.00
#
_symmetry.space_group_name_H-M   'P 1'
#
loop_
_entity.id
_entity.type
_entity.pdbx_description
1 polymer ?
#
loop_
_entity_poly.entity_id
_entity_poly.type
_entity_poly.pdbx_seq_one_letter_code
_entity_poly.pdbx_strand_id
1 'polypeptide(L)'
;MTFNGVGKTGLLVAAMRALESKRNESEGRLIEDPFAEILAGEEGLALAEKAIQEVGDNPVIAFRTRYIDDRLQKALDMGIRQIVILASGMDSRAYRCSFPQGTSLFEIDRSEVLSYKQEKMQHVLPQCDRHMIEIDLREDWPTALIQAGMNPKQPTLWLVEGLLMYLDERDDHDLF
;
A
#
# COMPACT_ATOMS: atom_id res chain seq x y z
N MET A 1 -19.30 -0.29 4.66
CA MET A 1 -18.73 -1.57 4.18
C MET A 1 -17.99 -2.24 5.31
N THR A 2 -18.21 -3.52 5.57
CA THR A 2 -17.51 -4.27 6.63
C THR A 2 -16.47 -5.15 5.95
N PHE A 3 -15.19 -4.87 6.16
CA PHE A 3 -14.12 -5.71 5.65
C PHE A 3 -14.04 -7.03 6.42
N ASN A 4 -13.73 -8.12 5.74
CA ASN A 4 -13.43 -9.42 6.35
C ASN A 4 -11.90 -9.61 6.43
N GLY A 5 -11.40 -10.15 7.55
CA GLY A 5 -10.03 -10.65 7.70
C GLY A 5 -8.93 -9.70 7.17
N VAL A 6 -8.39 -10.02 6.00
CA VAL A 6 -7.23 -9.32 5.38
C VAL A 6 -7.51 -7.84 5.12
N GLY A 7 -8.73 -7.45 4.72
CA GLY A 7 -9.09 -6.04 4.53
C GLY A 7 -8.98 -5.22 5.82
N LYS A 8 -9.33 -5.81 6.98
CA LYS A 8 -9.18 -5.16 8.29
C LYS A 8 -7.72 -4.90 8.67
N THR A 9 -6.82 -5.81 8.28
CA THR A 9 -5.39 -5.61 8.51
C THR A 9 -4.86 -4.39 7.73
N GLY A 10 -5.34 -4.16 6.53
CA GLY A 10 -5.00 -2.94 5.76
C GLY A 10 -5.39 -1.65 6.48
N LEU A 11 -6.59 -1.64 7.11
CA LEU A 11 -7.05 -0.50 7.91
C LEU A 11 -6.18 -0.30 9.17
N LEU A 12 -5.84 -1.38 9.87
CA LEU A 12 -4.93 -1.34 11.02
C LEU A 12 -3.56 -0.78 10.64
N VAL A 13 -2.98 -1.26 9.54
CA VAL A 13 -1.68 -0.77 9.06
C VAL A 13 -1.74 0.71 8.70
N ALA A 14 -2.83 1.18 8.08
CA ALA A 14 -3.04 2.60 7.82
C ALA A 14 -3.14 3.40 9.14
N ALA A 15 -3.88 2.90 10.14
CA ALA A 15 -3.99 3.55 11.44
C ALA A 15 -2.63 3.68 12.16
N MET A 16 -1.79 2.64 12.10
CA MET A 16 -0.44 2.71 12.67
C MET A 16 0.43 3.77 11.97
N ARG A 17 0.31 3.94 10.63
CA ARG A 17 0.99 5.03 9.92
C ARG A 17 0.43 6.40 10.32
N ALA A 18 -0.89 6.51 10.55
CA ALA A 18 -1.52 7.74 11.03
C ALA A 18 -1.01 8.15 12.41
N LEU A 19 -0.86 7.20 13.33
CA LEU A 19 -0.32 7.45 14.66
C LEU A 19 1.15 7.90 14.60
N GLU A 20 1.97 7.25 13.78
CA GLU A 20 3.36 7.65 13.56
C GLU A 20 3.44 9.08 12.98
N SER A 21 2.57 9.41 12.03
CA SER A 21 2.53 10.74 11.41
C SER A 21 2.17 11.87 12.37
N LYS A 22 1.52 11.55 13.50
CA LYS A 22 1.17 12.51 14.57
C LYS A 22 2.32 12.78 15.55
N ARG A 23 3.38 11.96 15.53
CA ARG A 23 4.57 12.20 16.36
C ARG A 23 5.30 13.45 15.90
N ASN A 24 5.97 14.11 16.84
CA ASN A 24 6.82 15.24 16.49
C ASN A 24 8.17 14.74 15.91
N GLU A 25 8.79 15.56 15.07
CA GLU A 25 10.14 15.27 14.58
C GLU A 25 11.17 15.09 15.72
N SER A 26 11.02 15.90 16.78
CA SER A 26 11.85 15.79 17.98
C SER A 26 11.71 14.46 18.73
N GLU A 27 10.62 13.73 18.51
CA GLU A 27 10.34 12.41 19.05
C GLU A 27 10.82 11.27 18.11
N GLY A 28 11.48 11.64 17.01
CA GLY A 28 12.02 10.68 16.05
C GLY A 28 10.99 10.13 15.06
N ARG A 29 10.00 10.94 14.63
CA ARG A 29 9.05 10.56 13.59
C ARG A 29 9.77 9.99 12.36
N LEU A 30 9.42 8.77 11.98
CA LEU A 30 10.04 8.04 10.87
C LEU A 30 9.40 8.34 9.52
N ILE A 31 8.08 8.54 9.50
CA ILE A 31 7.30 8.77 8.28
C ILE A 31 6.25 9.85 8.51
N GLU A 32 5.81 10.45 7.41
CA GLU A 32 4.64 11.31 7.34
C GLU A 32 3.72 10.80 6.24
N ASP A 33 2.48 10.42 6.63
CA ASP A 33 1.44 9.96 5.71
C ASP A 33 0.15 10.74 6.01
N PRO A 34 -0.09 11.85 5.29
CA PRO A 34 -1.23 12.72 5.54
C PRO A 34 -2.57 12.06 5.20
N PHE A 35 -2.56 10.94 4.49
CA PHE A 35 -3.76 10.23 4.07
C PHE A 35 -4.07 8.99 4.93
N ALA A 36 -3.13 8.60 5.80
CA ALA A 36 -3.25 7.37 6.57
C ALA A 36 -4.50 7.35 7.47
N GLU A 37 -4.86 8.47 8.09
CA GLU A 37 -6.01 8.56 8.98
C GLU A 37 -7.35 8.39 8.24
N ILE A 38 -7.50 9.05 7.09
CA ILE A 38 -8.72 8.90 6.28
C ILE A 38 -8.84 7.49 5.69
N LEU A 39 -7.73 6.87 5.32
CA LEU A 39 -7.69 5.49 4.83
C LEU A 39 -7.99 4.47 5.92
N ALA A 40 -7.52 4.70 7.14
CA ALA A 40 -7.81 3.85 8.29
C ALA A 40 -9.30 3.89 8.66
N GLY A 41 -9.90 5.07 8.60
CA GLY A 41 -11.26 5.30 9.09
C GLY A 41 -11.41 4.98 10.58
N GLU A 42 -12.61 5.06 11.09
CA GLU A 42 -12.90 4.79 12.51
C GLU A 42 -12.58 3.33 12.89
N GLU A 43 -12.87 2.37 12.01
CA GLU A 43 -12.61 0.94 12.26
C GLU A 43 -11.11 0.67 12.41
N GLY A 44 -10.26 1.22 11.53
CA GLY A 44 -8.82 1.03 11.61
C GLY A 44 -8.22 1.69 12.85
N LEU A 45 -8.68 2.88 13.21
CA LEU A 45 -8.23 3.57 14.43
C LEU A 45 -8.59 2.79 15.69
N ALA A 46 -9.81 2.28 15.80
CA ALA A 46 -10.22 1.43 16.93
C ALA A 46 -9.40 0.12 17.02
N LEU A 47 -9.08 -0.49 15.87
CA LEU A 47 -8.20 -1.66 15.83
C LEU A 47 -6.78 -1.33 16.33
N ALA A 48 -6.23 -0.17 15.96
CA ALA A 48 -4.91 0.25 16.41
C ALA A 48 -4.88 0.54 17.91
N GLU A 49 -5.88 1.22 18.45
CA GLU A 49 -6.00 1.44 19.90
C GLU A 49 -6.00 0.14 20.68
N LYS A 50 -6.80 -0.84 20.24
CA LYS A 50 -6.86 -2.16 20.84
C LYS A 50 -5.51 -2.89 20.76
N ALA A 51 -4.85 -2.89 19.60
CA ALA A 51 -3.55 -3.52 19.43
C ALA A 51 -2.49 -2.91 20.36
N ILE A 52 -2.46 -1.58 20.49
CA ILE A 52 -1.53 -0.89 21.39
C ILE A 52 -1.79 -1.26 22.86
N GLN A 53 -3.05 -1.38 23.26
CA GLN A 53 -3.40 -1.80 24.62
C GLN A 53 -2.95 -3.23 24.92
N GLU A 54 -3.00 -4.14 23.94
CA GLU A 54 -2.66 -5.56 24.11
C GLU A 54 -1.15 -5.84 24.05
N VAL A 55 -0.44 -5.20 23.11
CA VAL A 55 0.96 -5.54 22.82
C VAL A 55 1.92 -4.36 22.95
N GLY A 56 1.43 -3.19 23.30
CA GLY A 56 2.21 -1.97 23.39
C GLY A 56 2.43 -1.28 22.04
N ASP A 57 3.04 -0.10 22.08
CA ASP A 57 3.42 0.65 20.87
C ASP A 57 4.57 -0.06 20.16
N ASN A 58 4.34 -0.47 18.91
CA ASN A 58 5.31 -1.20 18.12
C ASN A 58 5.60 -0.44 16.80
N PRO A 59 6.78 0.15 16.63
CA PRO A 59 7.13 0.97 15.48
C PRO A 59 7.44 0.15 14.20
N VAL A 60 7.23 -1.17 14.20
CA VAL A 60 7.58 -2.04 13.06
C VAL A 60 6.94 -1.59 11.75
N ILE A 61 5.70 -1.09 11.79
CA ILE A 61 5.00 -0.59 10.60
C ILE A 61 5.67 0.69 10.09
N ALA A 62 6.06 1.60 10.98
CA ALA A 62 6.75 2.83 10.62
C ALA A 62 8.13 2.54 9.99
N PHE A 63 8.93 1.65 10.60
CA PHE A 63 10.22 1.23 10.05
C PHE A 63 10.07 0.55 8.68
N ARG A 64 9.10 -0.36 8.54
CA ARG A 64 8.82 -1.03 7.27
C ARG A 64 8.43 -0.03 6.19
N THR A 65 7.51 0.88 6.51
CA THR A 65 7.05 1.91 5.58
C THR A 65 8.22 2.79 5.14
N ARG A 66 9.03 3.29 6.08
CA ARG A 66 10.21 4.10 5.78
C ARG A 66 11.20 3.36 4.91
N TYR A 67 11.51 2.11 5.23
CA TYR A 67 12.42 1.29 4.43
C TYR A 67 11.94 1.14 2.98
N ILE A 68 10.63 0.85 2.79
CA ILE A 68 10.07 0.69 1.45
C ILE A 68 10.06 2.03 0.70
N ASP A 69 9.74 3.14 1.37
CA ASP A 69 9.79 4.48 0.77
C ASP A 69 11.20 4.84 0.30
N ASP A 70 12.22 4.55 1.10
CA ASP A 70 13.62 4.77 0.74
C ASP A 70 14.03 3.89 -0.48
N ARG A 71 13.51 2.64 -0.59
CA ARG A 71 13.73 1.77 -1.74
C ARG A 71 13.01 2.25 -2.99
N LEU A 72 11.78 2.72 -2.85
CA LEU A 72 11.02 3.34 -3.93
C LEU A 72 11.78 4.55 -4.47
N GLN A 73 12.19 5.48 -3.61
CA GLN A 73 12.92 6.66 -4.04
C GLN A 73 14.22 6.29 -4.77
N LYS A 74 14.99 5.35 -4.21
CA LYS A 74 16.21 4.87 -4.86
C LYS A 74 15.95 4.26 -6.25
N ALA A 75 14.88 3.50 -6.42
CA ALA A 75 14.50 2.94 -7.73
C ALA A 75 14.14 4.04 -8.72
N LEU A 76 13.38 5.06 -8.28
CA LEU A 76 13.04 6.23 -9.11
C LEU A 76 14.29 7.01 -9.54
N ASP A 77 15.27 7.18 -8.64
CA ASP A 77 16.55 7.85 -8.91
C ASP A 77 17.41 7.07 -9.93
N MET A 78 17.28 5.72 -9.92
CA MET A 78 17.92 4.83 -10.90
C MET A 78 17.19 4.80 -12.25
N GLY A 79 16.11 5.57 -12.42
CA GLY A 79 15.37 5.66 -13.67
C GLY A 79 14.21 4.68 -13.82
N ILE A 80 13.86 3.90 -12.79
CA ILE A 80 12.66 3.05 -12.82
C ILE A 80 11.42 3.95 -12.91
N ARG A 81 10.51 3.63 -13.83
CA ARG A 81 9.28 4.40 -14.08
C ARG A 81 8.03 3.53 -14.07
N GLN A 82 8.18 2.26 -13.74
CA GLN A 82 7.08 1.31 -13.66
C GLN A 82 7.11 0.62 -12.30
N ILE A 83 6.01 0.71 -11.58
CA ILE A 83 5.87 0.21 -10.21
C ILE A 83 4.62 -0.64 -10.14
N VAL A 84 4.70 -1.79 -9.52
CA VAL A 84 3.55 -2.67 -9.27
C VAL A 84 3.47 -2.96 -7.78
N ILE A 85 2.30 -2.76 -7.20
CA ILE A 85 2.01 -3.06 -5.78
C ILE A 85 0.98 -4.19 -5.74
N LEU A 86 1.41 -5.37 -5.31
CA LEU A 86 0.53 -6.52 -5.11
C LEU A 86 -0.13 -6.44 -3.73
N ALA A 87 -1.42 -6.71 -3.67
CA ALA A 87 -2.27 -6.56 -2.49
C ALA A 87 -2.09 -5.15 -1.87
N SER A 88 -2.37 -4.13 -2.69
CA SER A 88 -2.05 -2.73 -2.37
C SER A 88 -2.74 -2.19 -1.11
N GLY A 89 -3.83 -2.80 -0.67
CA GLY A 89 -4.54 -2.43 0.56
C GLY A 89 -4.79 -0.91 0.65
N MET A 90 -4.43 -0.36 1.79
CA MET A 90 -4.50 1.08 2.07
C MET A 90 -3.16 1.80 1.81
N ASP A 91 -2.37 1.33 0.83
CA ASP A 91 -1.15 2.04 0.40
C ASP A 91 -1.50 3.44 -0.11
N SER A 92 -0.78 4.44 0.36
CA SER A 92 -0.98 5.86 0.02
C SER A 92 0.15 6.44 -0.84
N ARG A 93 1.16 5.63 -1.21
CA ARG A 93 2.37 6.11 -1.91
C ARG A 93 2.04 6.83 -3.21
N ALA A 94 1.05 6.32 -3.97
CA ALA A 94 0.61 6.98 -5.20
C ALA A 94 0.17 8.44 -5.00
N TYR A 95 -0.20 8.82 -3.78
CA TYR A 95 -0.70 10.15 -3.43
C TYR A 95 0.30 11.00 -2.65
N ARG A 96 1.14 10.38 -1.79
CA ARG A 96 2.04 11.11 -0.89
C ARG A 96 3.48 11.16 -1.32
N CYS A 97 3.93 10.23 -2.16
CA CYS A 97 5.31 10.24 -2.65
C CYS A 97 5.44 11.10 -3.90
N SER A 98 6.64 11.64 -4.11
CA SER A 98 6.95 12.37 -5.33
C SER A 98 7.42 11.41 -6.42
N PHE A 99 6.84 11.55 -7.61
CA PHE A 99 7.19 10.72 -8.76
C PHE A 99 7.70 11.58 -9.92
N PRO A 100 8.80 11.18 -10.59
CA PRO A 100 9.19 11.80 -11.85
C PRO A 100 8.11 11.63 -12.92
N GLN A 101 8.05 12.57 -13.85
CA GLN A 101 7.11 12.50 -14.98
C GLN A 101 7.24 11.18 -15.75
N GLY A 102 6.12 10.63 -16.16
CA GLY A 102 6.05 9.38 -16.91
C GLY A 102 6.18 8.12 -16.02
N THR A 103 6.02 8.26 -14.70
CA THR A 103 5.95 7.10 -13.80
C THR A 103 4.53 6.56 -13.76
N SER A 104 4.38 5.27 -14.11
CA SER A 104 3.13 4.50 -13.95
C SER A 104 3.18 3.62 -12.72
N LEU A 105 2.12 3.62 -11.94
CA LEU A 105 1.97 2.81 -10.72
C LEU A 105 0.70 1.99 -10.82
N PHE A 106 0.85 0.68 -10.75
CA PHE A 106 -0.22 -0.30 -10.83
C PHE A 106 -0.52 -0.86 -9.45
N GLU A 107 -1.73 -0.68 -8.97
CA GLU A 107 -2.23 -1.24 -7.73
C GLU A 107 -3.14 -2.42 -8.03
N ILE A 108 -2.78 -3.60 -7.52
CA ILE A 108 -3.59 -4.81 -7.64
C ILE A 108 -4.16 -5.15 -6.28
N ASP A 109 -5.46 -5.27 -6.20
CA ASP A 109 -6.18 -5.76 -5.03
C ASP A 109 -7.61 -6.15 -5.42
N ARG A 110 -8.35 -6.73 -4.48
CA ARG A 110 -9.76 -7.06 -4.66
C ARG A 110 -10.61 -5.78 -4.80
N SER A 111 -11.69 -5.90 -5.57
CA SER A 111 -12.57 -4.77 -5.91
C SER A 111 -13.05 -3.99 -4.68
N GLU A 112 -13.44 -4.68 -3.59
CA GLU A 112 -13.92 -4.01 -2.39
C GLU A 112 -12.85 -3.15 -1.69
N VAL A 113 -11.58 -3.55 -1.79
CA VAL A 113 -10.45 -2.82 -1.20
C VAL A 113 -10.14 -1.56 -2.01
N LEU A 114 -10.01 -1.72 -3.33
CA LEU A 114 -9.71 -0.61 -4.24
C LEU A 114 -10.87 0.41 -4.29
N SER A 115 -12.12 -0.06 -4.30
CA SER A 115 -13.30 0.81 -4.26
C SER A 115 -13.35 1.63 -2.97
N TYR A 116 -13.07 1.03 -1.80
CA TYR A 116 -12.97 1.77 -0.54
C TYR A 116 -11.87 2.83 -0.59
N LYS A 117 -10.66 2.45 -1.03
CA LYS A 117 -9.55 3.40 -1.17
C LYS A 117 -9.93 4.55 -2.10
N GLN A 118 -10.53 4.25 -3.25
CA GLN A 118 -10.96 5.25 -4.22
C GLN A 118 -12.01 6.21 -3.64
N GLU A 119 -12.99 5.70 -2.88
CA GLU A 119 -13.98 6.52 -2.18
C GLU A 119 -13.30 7.49 -1.20
N LYS A 120 -12.38 6.97 -0.37
CA LYS A 120 -11.66 7.79 0.61
C LYS A 120 -10.76 8.85 -0.03
N MET A 121 -10.19 8.55 -1.18
CA MET A 121 -9.24 9.41 -1.88
C MET A 121 -9.86 10.22 -3.03
N GLN A 122 -11.17 10.25 -3.18
CA GLN A 122 -11.89 10.85 -4.31
C GLN A 122 -11.58 12.33 -4.60
N HIS A 123 -11.10 13.06 -3.57
CA HIS A 123 -10.74 14.48 -3.69
C HIS A 123 -9.22 14.72 -3.76
N VAL A 124 -8.42 13.66 -3.85
CA VAL A 124 -6.96 13.73 -3.90
C VAL A 124 -6.47 13.18 -5.23
N LEU A 125 -5.69 13.98 -5.94
CA LEU A 125 -5.08 13.54 -7.20
C LEU A 125 -3.81 12.74 -6.90
N PRO A 126 -3.62 11.59 -7.57
CA PRO A 126 -2.35 10.87 -7.48
C PRO A 126 -1.19 11.67 -8.08
N GLN A 127 0.01 11.44 -7.58
CA GLN A 127 1.26 12.09 -8.00
C GLN A 127 1.94 11.37 -9.19
N CYS A 128 1.31 10.30 -9.72
CA CYS A 128 1.78 9.49 -10.84
C CYS A 128 0.60 9.02 -11.69
N ASP A 129 0.89 8.37 -12.82
CA ASP A 129 -0.12 7.70 -13.62
C ASP A 129 -0.55 6.40 -12.91
N ARG A 130 -1.63 6.48 -12.14
CA ARG A 130 -2.12 5.42 -11.26
C ARG A 130 -3.15 4.56 -11.98
N HIS A 131 -2.90 3.25 -12.01
CA HIS A 131 -3.79 2.23 -12.55
C HIS A 131 -4.28 1.31 -11.45
N MET A 132 -5.60 1.09 -11.37
CA MET A 132 -6.23 0.15 -10.44
C MET A 132 -6.62 -1.12 -11.18
N ILE A 133 -6.22 -2.28 -10.65
CA ILE A 133 -6.52 -3.59 -11.22
C ILE A 133 -7.28 -4.39 -10.17
N GLU A 134 -8.59 -4.43 -10.35
CA GLU A 134 -9.53 -5.09 -9.45
C GLU A 134 -9.58 -6.59 -9.73
N ILE A 135 -8.70 -7.36 -9.09
CA ILE A 135 -8.60 -8.80 -9.28
C ILE A 135 -8.10 -9.48 -8.01
N ASP A 136 -8.53 -10.73 -7.77
CA ASP A 136 -7.91 -11.57 -6.73
C ASP A 136 -6.58 -12.13 -7.26
N LEU A 137 -5.53 -12.11 -6.44
CA LEU A 137 -4.20 -12.61 -6.83
C LEU A 137 -4.14 -14.12 -7.10
N ARG A 138 -5.23 -14.84 -6.81
CA ARG A 138 -5.42 -16.26 -7.20
C ARG A 138 -5.96 -16.42 -8.62
N GLU A 139 -6.32 -15.33 -9.28
CA GLU A 139 -6.79 -15.29 -10.67
C GLU A 139 -5.65 -14.92 -11.61
N ASP A 140 -5.92 -14.78 -12.91
CA ASP A 140 -4.92 -14.40 -13.92
C ASP A 140 -4.59 -12.89 -13.88
N TRP A 141 -4.04 -12.45 -12.74
CA TRP A 141 -3.61 -11.08 -12.52
C TRP A 141 -2.45 -10.64 -13.47
N PRO A 142 -1.50 -11.51 -13.91
CA PRO A 142 -0.46 -11.09 -14.84
C PRO A 142 -1.02 -10.64 -16.19
N THR A 143 -2.02 -11.34 -16.73
CA THR A 143 -2.70 -10.93 -17.96
C THR A 143 -3.46 -9.62 -17.75
N ALA A 144 -4.18 -9.47 -16.62
CA ALA A 144 -4.89 -8.23 -16.28
C ALA A 144 -3.93 -7.03 -16.15
N LEU A 145 -2.75 -7.23 -15.55
CA LEU A 145 -1.71 -6.22 -15.40
C LEU A 145 -1.18 -5.74 -16.76
N ILE A 146 -0.91 -6.67 -17.69
CA ILE A 146 -0.48 -6.33 -19.04
C ILE A 146 -1.58 -5.58 -19.80
N GLN A 147 -2.83 -6.01 -19.68
CA GLN A 147 -3.99 -5.32 -20.29
C GLN A 147 -4.19 -3.90 -19.73
N ALA A 148 -3.83 -3.68 -18.48
CA ALA A 148 -3.83 -2.35 -17.87
C ALA A 148 -2.68 -1.43 -18.34
N GLY A 149 -1.79 -1.93 -19.21
CA GLY A 149 -0.72 -1.15 -19.83
C GLY A 149 0.68 -1.38 -19.26
N MET A 150 0.84 -2.32 -18.32
CA MET A 150 2.17 -2.70 -17.85
C MET A 150 3.01 -3.27 -19.00
N ASN A 151 4.23 -2.76 -19.16
CA ASN A 151 5.15 -3.20 -20.18
C ASN A 151 6.18 -4.22 -19.61
N PRO A 152 6.08 -5.53 -19.91
CA PRO A 152 6.96 -6.54 -19.33
C PRO A 152 8.43 -6.43 -19.79
N LYS A 153 8.73 -5.55 -20.75
CA LYS A 153 10.10 -5.28 -21.22
C LYS A 153 10.77 -4.11 -20.50
N GLN A 154 10.03 -3.39 -19.66
CA GLN A 154 10.58 -2.30 -18.87
C GLN A 154 10.99 -2.77 -17.47
N PRO A 155 12.09 -2.23 -16.93
CA PRO A 155 12.43 -2.45 -15.52
C PRO A 155 11.28 -2.03 -14.62
N THR A 156 10.90 -2.89 -13.70
CA THR A 156 9.75 -2.71 -12.81
C THR A 156 10.17 -2.87 -11.35
N LEU A 157 9.74 -1.95 -10.50
CA LEU A 157 9.79 -2.13 -9.06
C LEU A 157 8.54 -2.88 -8.60
N TRP A 158 8.73 -4.04 -7.99
CA TRP A 158 7.67 -4.83 -7.40
C TRP A 158 7.63 -4.60 -5.90
N LEU A 159 6.48 -4.20 -5.37
CA LEU A 159 6.22 -4.04 -3.95
C LEU A 159 5.23 -5.14 -3.52
N VAL A 160 5.70 -5.95 -2.58
CA VAL A 160 4.91 -7.03 -1.96
C VAL A 160 5.00 -6.82 -0.45
N GLU A 161 4.06 -6.06 0.09
CA GLU A 161 4.08 -5.66 1.49
C GLU A 161 2.94 -6.32 2.28
N GLY A 162 3.29 -7.17 3.26
CA GLY A 162 2.32 -7.77 4.16
C GLY A 162 1.40 -8.79 3.49
N LEU A 163 1.79 -9.39 2.37
CA LEU A 163 1.01 -10.38 1.62
C LEU A 163 1.40 -11.82 1.97
N LEU A 164 2.68 -12.15 1.95
CA LEU A 164 3.16 -13.54 2.00
C LEU A 164 2.70 -14.32 3.24
N MET A 165 2.49 -13.65 4.36
CA MET A 165 1.99 -14.27 5.59
C MET A 165 0.53 -14.78 5.51
N TYR A 166 -0.19 -14.41 4.46
CA TYR A 166 -1.58 -14.79 4.22
C TYR A 166 -1.74 -15.82 3.10
N LEU A 167 -0.64 -16.18 2.43
CA LEU A 167 -0.61 -17.18 1.39
C LEU A 167 -0.27 -18.54 2.00
N ASP A 168 -0.86 -19.60 1.47
CA ASP A 168 -0.41 -20.95 1.77
C ASP A 168 0.71 -21.38 0.82
N GLU A 169 1.33 -22.56 1.07
CA GLU A 169 2.46 -23.05 0.24
C GLU A 169 2.10 -23.23 -1.25
N ARG A 170 0.84 -23.36 -1.61
CA ARG A 170 0.38 -23.45 -3.01
C ARG A 170 0.22 -22.09 -3.62
N ASP A 171 -0.38 -21.16 -2.88
CA ASP A 171 -0.58 -19.78 -3.31
C ASP A 171 0.77 -19.07 -3.57
N ASP A 172 1.82 -19.37 -2.77
CA ASP A 172 3.17 -18.84 -2.97
C ASP A 172 3.79 -19.27 -4.31
N HIS A 173 3.58 -20.53 -4.72
CA HIS A 173 4.10 -21.05 -6.00
C HIS A 173 3.37 -20.49 -7.22
N ASP A 174 2.10 -20.11 -7.07
CA ASP A 174 1.29 -19.59 -8.16
C ASP A 174 1.40 -18.07 -8.30
N LEU A 175 2.00 -17.38 -7.33
CA LEU A 175 2.16 -15.93 -7.34
C LEU A 175 3.37 -15.47 -8.19
N PHE A 176 4.42 -16.29 -8.27
CA PHE A 176 5.69 -16.00 -8.94
C PHE A 176 6.02 -17.07 -9.98
#